data_1e7ac28afd99caf4e23a5b0d97fb2115
#
_entry.id   1e7ac28afd99caf4e23a5b0d97fb2115
#
_cell.length_a   1.000
_cell.length_b   1.000
_cell.length_c   1.000
_cell.angle_alpha   90.00
_cell.angle_beta   90.00
_cell.angle_gamma   90.00
#
_symmetry.space_group_name_H-M   'P 1'
#
loop_
_entity.id
_entity.type
_entity.pdbx_description
1 polymer ?
#
loop_
_entity_poly.entity_id
_entity_poly.type
_entity_poly.pdbx_seq_one_letter_code
_entity_poly.pdbx_strand_id
1 'polypeptide(L)'
;METLSALLAAIPQPDVAAMARAQQHIDGLLKPPGSLGRLETLAVQLAGLPGLQGQLALAEKAIVVMCADHGVWHEGVTPSPQGVTAIHAGNMVRGNTGVCVLAAQAGARVQVVDVGIDADPLPGLINLKVAR
;
A
#
# COMPACT_ATOMS: atom_id res chain seq x y z
N MET A 1 -2.10 15.69 17.05
CA MET A 1 -1.63 14.48 16.35
C MET A 1 -2.00 13.27 17.20
N GLU A 2 -2.64 12.29 16.58
CA GLU A 2 -2.93 11.01 17.24
C GLU A 2 -1.61 10.28 17.53
N THR A 3 -1.44 9.73 18.71
CA THR A 3 -0.22 8.99 19.05
C THR A 3 -0.20 7.63 18.37
N LEU A 4 0.99 7.08 18.12
CA LEU A 4 1.15 5.73 17.55
C LEU A 4 0.40 4.70 18.40
N SER A 5 0.45 4.82 19.74
CA SER A 5 -0.25 3.92 20.66
C SER A 5 -1.77 4.00 20.49
N ALA A 6 -2.33 5.20 20.27
CA ALA A 6 -3.75 5.37 20.02
C ALA A 6 -4.16 4.75 18.67
N LEU A 7 -3.35 4.95 17.63
CA LEU A 7 -3.55 4.32 16.32
C LEU A 7 -3.54 2.79 16.42
N LEU A 8 -2.54 2.22 17.11
CA LEU A 8 -2.44 0.78 17.29
C LEU A 8 -3.64 0.21 18.07
N ALA A 9 -4.10 0.93 19.10
CA ALA A 9 -5.27 0.54 19.88
C ALA A 9 -6.58 0.63 19.09
N ALA A 10 -6.64 1.51 18.09
CA ALA A 10 -7.80 1.69 17.21
C ALA A 10 -7.91 0.64 16.10
N ILE A 11 -6.86 -0.19 15.86
CA ILE A 11 -6.93 -1.27 14.87
C ILE A 11 -7.91 -2.34 15.38
N PRO A 12 -9.04 -2.54 14.71
CA PRO A 12 -10.04 -3.52 15.14
C PRO A 12 -9.53 -4.95 14.92
N GLN A 13 -9.99 -5.85 15.79
CA GLN A 13 -9.70 -7.27 15.64
C GLN A 13 -10.44 -7.85 14.43
N PRO A 14 -9.88 -8.86 13.76
CA PRO A 14 -10.55 -9.55 12.66
C PRO A 14 -11.86 -10.21 13.12
N ASP A 15 -12.86 -10.21 12.23
CA ASP A 15 -14.11 -10.97 12.44
C ASP A 15 -13.85 -12.47 12.20
N VAL A 16 -13.59 -13.19 13.30
CA VAL A 16 -13.32 -14.64 13.29
C VAL A 16 -14.51 -15.43 12.75
N ALA A 17 -15.75 -14.97 13.01
CA ALA A 17 -16.94 -15.64 12.50
C ALA A 17 -17.09 -15.49 10.98
N ALA A 18 -16.76 -14.32 10.44
CA ALA A 18 -16.71 -14.12 8.97
C ALA A 18 -15.61 -14.98 8.34
N MET A 19 -14.45 -15.09 8.96
CA MET A 19 -13.35 -15.96 8.50
C MET A 19 -13.78 -17.43 8.47
N ALA A 20 -14.47 -17.91 9.51
CA ALA A 20 -14.96 -19.28 9.58
C ALA A 20 -16.01 -19.57 8.48
N ARG A 21 -16.92 -18.63 8.23
CA ARG A 21 -17.90 -18.76 7.13
C ARG A 21 -17.22 -18.78 5.76
N ALA A 22 -16.19 -17.95 5.55
CA ALA A 22 -15.43 -17.93 4.30
C ALA A 22 -14.69 -19.26 4.08
N GLN A 23 -14.06 -19.80 5.12
CA GLN A 23 -13.40 -21.10 5.05
C GLN A 23 -14.40 -22.20 4.68
N GLN A 24 -15.52 -22.27 5.38
CA GLN A 24 -16.56 -23.24 5.10
C GLN A 24 -17.10 -23.13 3.66
N HIS A 25 -17.26 -21.91 3.15
CA HIS A 25 -17.66 -21.69 1.76
C HIS A 25 -16.60 -22.21 0.77
N ILE A 26 -15.32 -21.92 1.00
CA ILE A 26 -14.22 -22.37 0.14
C ILE A 26 -14.09 -23.88 0.13
N ASP A 27 -14.27 -24.53 1.29
CA ASP A 27 -14.21 -25.98 1.41
C ASP A 27 -15.39 -26.68 0.73
N GLY A 28 -16.54 -26.00 0.64
CA GLY A 28 -17.73 -26.47 -0.06
C GLY A 28 -17.75 -26.27 -1.59
N LEU A 29 -16.75 -25.56 -2.15
CA LEU A 29 -16.67 -25.36 -3.60
C LEU A 29 -16.31 -26.64 -4.33
N LEU A 30 -16.82 -26.79 -5.56
CA LEU A 30 -16.53 -27.93 -6.44
C LEU A 30 -15.09 -27.83 -6.98
N LYS A 31 -14.13 -28.13 -6.12
CA LYS A 31 -12.69 -28.17 -6.43
C LYS A 31 -11.97 -29.09 -5.43
N PRO A 32 -10.81 -29.65 -5.76
CA PRO A 32 -10.00 -30.33 -4.75
C PRO A 32 -9.66 -29.38 -3.59
N PRO A 33 -9.73 -29.82 -2.32
CA PRO A 33 -9.34 -28.99 -1.18
C PRO A 33 -7.91 -28.48 -1.33
N GLY A 34 -7.70 -27.20 -1.05
CA GLY A 34 -6.39 -26.56 -1.14
C GLY A 34 -5.86 -26.28 -2.56
N SER A 35 -6.65 -26.56 -3.62
CA SER A 35 -6.18 -26.45 -5.01
C SER A 35 -5.82 -25.02 -5.44
N LEU A 36 -6.36 -24.00 -4.80
CA LEU A 36 -6.04 -22.60 -5.04
C LEU A 36 -4.89 -22.11 -4.14
N GLY A 37 -4.35 -22.98 -3.28
CA GLY A 37 -3.21 -22.71 -2.44
C GLY A 37 -3.41 -21.45 -1.57
N ARG A 38 -2.46 -20.54 -1.64
CA ARG A 38 -2.47 -19.32 -0.81
C ARG A 38 -3.66 -18.38 -1.06
N LEU A 39 -4.30 -18.45 -2.22
CA LEU A 39 -5.49 -17.64 -2.51
C LEU A 39 -6.65 -17.97 -1.58
N GLU A 40 -6.80 -19.22 -1.15
CA GLU A 40 -7.82 -19.64 -0.18
C GLU A 40 -7.58 -18.96 1.18
N THR A 41 -6.34 -19.02 1.68
CA THR A 41 -5.96 -18.37 2.94
C THR A 41 -6.16 -16.86 2.88
N LEU A 42 -5.78 -16.21 1.77
CA LEU A 42 -5.99 -14.78 1.57
C LEU A 42 -7.48 -14.41 1.55
N ALA A 43 -8.30 -15.19 0.89
CA ALA A 43 -9.76 -14.96 0.85
C ALA A 43 -10.37 -15.03 2.26
N VAL A 44 -9.95 -16.00 3.08
CA VAL A 44 -10.38 -16.13 4.48
C VAL A 44 -9.93 -14.91 5.30
N GLN A 45 -8.67 -14.50 5.19
CA GLN A 45 -8.14 -13.34 5.91
C GLN A 45 -8.87 -12.05 5.53
N LEU A 46 -9.09 -11.83 4.23
CA LEU A 46 -9.81 -10.67 3.73
C LEU A 46 -11.27 -10.64 4.17
N ALA A 47 -11.94 -11.80 4.25
CA ALA A 47 -13.31 -11.89 4.77
C ALA A 47 -13.42 -11.46 6.24
N GLY A 48 -12.33 -11.57 7.00
CA GLY A 48 -12.26 -11.13 8.40
C GLY A 48 -11.99 -9.65 8.58
N LEU A 49 -11.74 -8.88 7.50
CA LEU A 49 -11.49 -7.45 7.66
C LEU A 49 -12.77 -6.74 8.15
N PRO A 50 -12.64 -5.91 9.19
CA PRO A 50 -13.76 -5.16 9.75
C PRO A 50 -14.43 -4.27 8.70
N GLY A 51 -15.76 -4.21 8.74
CA GLY A 51 -16.56 -3.38 7.84
C GLY A 51 -16.88 -4.00 6.48
N LEU A 52 -16.26 -5.11 6.10
CA LEU A 52 -16.54 -5.77 4.81
C LEU A 52 -17.75 -6.72 4.87
N GLN A 53 -18.21 -7.11 6.05
CA GLN A 53 -19.36 -8.05 6.27
C GLN A 53 -19.30 -9.30 5.36
N GLY A 54 -18.10 -9.79 5.07
CA GLY A 54 -17.85 -10.90 4.18
C GLY A 54 -17.97 -10.59 2.68
N GLN A 55 -18.18 -9.32 2.29
CA GLN A 55 -18.19 -8.90 0.89
C GLN A 55 -16.88 -8.21 0.54
N LEU A 56 -16.11 -8.82 -0.37
CA LEU A 56 -14.87 -8.26 -0.87
C LEU A 56 -15.14 -7.34 -2.06
N ALA A 57 -15.14 -6.03 -1.82
CA ALA A 57 -15.11 -5.02 -2.86
C ALA A 57 -13.64 -4.64 -3.14
N LEU A 58 -13.02 -5.26 -4.13
CA LEU A 58 -11.64 -4.99 -4.57
C LEU A 58 -11.59 -4.09 -5.81
N ALA A 59 -12.67 -3.35 -6.09
CA ALA A 59 -12.77 -2.51 -7.26
C ALA A 59 -11.81 -1.31 -7.22
N GLU A 60 -11.65 -0.70 -6.05
CA GLU A 60 -10.75 0.45 -5.88
C GLU A 60 -9.40 0.00 -5.32
N LYS A 61 -8.37 0.22 -6.11
CA LYS A 61 -6.99 -0.11 -5.74
C LYS A 61 -6.14 1.15 -5.70
N ALA A 62 -5.23 1.22 -4.74
CA ALA A 62 -4.29 2.32 -4.62
C ALA A 62 -2.88 1.80 -4.34
N ILE A 63 -1.89 2.45 -4.94
CA ILE A 63 -0.47 2.28 -4.62
C ILE A 63 -0.03 3.57 -3.94
N VAL A 64 0.46 3.46 -2.71
CA VAL A 64 1.01 4.59 -1.95
C VAL A 64 2.52 4.50 -2.03
N VAL A 65 3.15 5.54 -2.58
CA VAL A 65 4.61 5.65 -2.68
C VAL A 65 5.07 6.73 -1.71
N MET A 66 5.78 6.34 -0.66
CA MET A 66 6.38 7.24 0.30
C MET A 66 7.80 7.56 -0.13
N CYS A 67 8.11 8.84 -0.34
CA CYS A 67 9.39 9.32 -0.85
C CYS A 67 10.14 10.06 0.26
N ALA A 68 11.40 9.68 0.45
CA ALA A 68 12.32 10.37 1.36
C ALA A 68 13.76 10.23 0.87
N ASP A 69 14.58 11.20 1.20
CA ASP A 69 16.03 11.10 1.09
C ASP A 69 16.63 10.51 2.37
N HIS A 70 17.77 9.89 2.25
CA HIS A 70 18.45 9.20 3.34
C HIS A 70 19.87 9.73 3.51
N GLY A 71 20.27 10.01 4.75
CA GLY A 71 21.61 10.52 5.09
C GLY A 71 22.75 9.60 4.64
N VAL A 72 22.49 8.31 4.48
CA VAL A 72 23.47 7.32 3.97
C VAL A 72 24.02 7.67 2.57
N TRP A 73 23.33 8.52 1.81
CA TRP A 73 23.82 9.02 0.52
C TRP A 73 25.20 9.67 0.64
N HIS A 74 25.46 10.41 1.73
CA HIS A 74 26.75 11.08 1.97
C HIS A 74 27.93 10.13 2.15
N GLU A 75 27.65 8.84 2.36
CA GLU A 75 28.67 7.80 2.48
C GLU A 75 29.11 7.23 1.12
N GLY A 76 28.60 7.77 0.00
CA GLY A 76 29.00 7.41 -1.34
C GLY A 76 28.55 6.01 -1.79
N VAL A 77 27.48 5.49 -1.20
CA VAL A 77 26.93 4.14 -1.49
C VAL A 77 26.23 4.03 -2.85
N THR A 78 26.00 5.16 -3.52
CA THR A 78 25.35 5.22 -4.83
C THR A 78 25.96 6.28 -5.72
N PRO A 79 26.07 6.04 -7.05
CA PRO A 79 26.52 7.05 -8.01
C PRO A 79 25.41 8.06 -8.38
N SER A 80 24.16 7.81 -7.98
CA SER A 80 23.04 8.69 -8.30
C SER A 80 23.06 9.95 -7.45
N PRO A 81 22.81 11.14 -8.03
CA PRO A 81 22.69 12.36 -7.24
C PRO A 81 21.46 12.31 -6.32
N GLN A 82 21.54 12.91 -5.14
CA GLN A 82 20.44 12.93 -4.17
C GLN A 82 19.15 13.53 -4.75
N GLY A 83 19.27 14.58 -5.55
CA GLY A 83 18.11 15.21 -6.21
C GLY A 83 17.28 14.31 -7.12
N VAL A 84 17.74 13.07 -7.40
CA VAL A 84 16.98 12.09 -8.18
C VAL A 84 15.64 11.75 -7.50
N THR A 85 15.59 11.76 -6.18
CA THR A 85 14.35 11.49 -5.42
C THR A 85 13.25 12.49 -5.77
N ALA A 86 13.56 13.78 -5.74
CA ALA A 86 12.61 14.84 -6.11
C ALA A 86 12.17 14.73 -7.58
N ILE A 87 13.10 14.44 -8.50
CA ILE A 87 12.81 14.26 -9.93
C ILE A 87 11.87 13.07 -10.13
N HIS A 88 12.16 11.93 -9.50
CA HIS A 88 11.31 10.74 -9.62
C HIS A 88 9.92 10.94 -9.01
N ALA A 89 9.83 11.56 -7.84
CA ALA A 89 8.55 11.90 -7.23
C ALA A 89 7.70 12.77 -8.15
N GLY A 90 8.27 13.82 -8.75
CA GLY A 90 7.59 14.64 -9.74
C GLY A 90 7.19 13.87 -11.01
N ASN A 91 8.00 12.92 -11.46
CA ASN A 91 7.66 12.05 -12.60
C ASN A 91 6.51 11.09 -12.26
N MET A 92 6.44 10.58 -11.03
CA MET A 92 5.31 9.76 -10.58
C MET A 92 3.99 10.55 -10.60
N VAL A 93 4.00 11.79 -10.13
CA VAL A 93 2.80 12.67 -10.20
C VAL A 93 2.34 12.87 -11.64
N ARG A 94 3.27 12.99 -12.57
CA ARG A 94 2.98 13.14 -14.01
C ARG A 94 2.61 11.83 -14.72
N GLY A 95 2.66 10.70 -14.04
CA GLY A 95 2.36 9.39 -14.63
C GLY A 95 3.50 8.76 -15.44
N ASN A 96 4.71 9.32 -15.41
CA ASN A 96 5.82 8.99 -16.31
C ASN A 96 6.81 7.97 -15.72
N THR A 97 6.34 7.06 -14.86
CA THR A 97 7.20 6.06 -14.22
C THR A 97 6.63 4.65 -14.36
N GLY A 98 7.48 3.64 -14.21
CA GLY A 98 7.06 2.25 -14.29
C GLY A 98 5.92 1.90 -13.33
N VAL A 99 5.94 2.43 -12.10
CA VAL A 99 4.84 2.21 -11.13
C VAL A 99 3.51 2.76 -11.66
N CYS A 100 3.52 3.91 -12.34
CA CYS A 100 2.30 4.51 -12.89
C CYS A 100 1.73 3.70 -14.05
N VAL A 101 2.60 3.22 -14.96
CA VAL A 101 2.20 2.38 -16.09
C VAL A 101 1.60 1.06 -15.60
N LEU A 102 2.26 0.39 -14.67
CA LEU A 102 1.78 -0.87 -14.10
C LEU A 102 0.51 -0.68 -13.27
N ALA A 103 0.41 0.42 -12.52
CA ALA A 103 -0.78 0.78 -11.78
C ALA A 103 -1.97 1.00 -12.70
N ALA A 104 -1.79 1.74 -13.79
CA ALA A 104 -2.84 1.97 -14.78
C ALA A 104 -3.33 0.64 -15.39
N GLN A 105 -2.41 -0.27 -15.74
CA GLN A 105 -2.76 -1.60 -16.22
C GLN A 105 -3.54 -2.42 -15.19
N ALA A 106 -3.23 -2.26 -13.91
CA ALA A 106 -3.93 -2.95 -12.81
C ALA A 106 -5.24 -2.25 -12.39
N GLY A 107 -5.59 -1.12 -12.98
CA GLY A 107 -6.71 -0.28 -12.56
C GLY A 107 -6.51 0.30 -11.15
N ALA A 108 -5.27 0.62 -10.79
CA ALA A 108 -4.92 1.22 -9.49
C ALA A 108 -4.51 2.68 -9.66
N ARG A 109 -4.88 3.53 -8.68
CA ARG A 109 -4.37 4.91 -8.59
C ARG A 109 -3.02 4.94 -7.89
N VAL A 110 -2.16 5.86 -8.25
CA VAL A 110 -0.89 6.11 -7.57
C VAL A 110 -1.03 7.38 -6.72
N GLN A 111 -0.65 7.28 -5.44
CA GLN A 111 -0.55 8.40 -4.50
C GLN A 111 0.92 8.56 -4.11
N VAL A 112 1.47 9.75 -4.32
CA VAL A 112 2.87 10.05 -4.00
C VAL A 112 2.89 10.93 -2.75
N VAL A 113 3.60 10.47 -1.73
CA VAL A 113 3.68 11.11 -0.42
C VAL A 113 5.12 11.51 -0.16
N ASP A 114 5.36 12.79 0.09
CA ASP A 114 6.64 13.30 0.54
C ASP A 114 6.71 13.18 2.07
N VAL A 115 7.54 12.28 2.56
CA VAL A 115 7.77 12.07 3.99
C VAL A 115 9.15 12.56 4.44
N GLY A 116 9.99 13.07 3.53
CA GLY A 116 11.32 13.58 3.85
C GLY A 116 12.24 13.79 2.64
N ILE A 117 11.71 14.22 1.49
CA ILE A 117 12.55 14.60 0.34
C ILE A 117 13.33 15.88 0.71
N ASP A 118 14.64 15.91 0.48
CA ASP A 118 15.48 17.09 0.68
C ASP A 118 15.34 18.08 -0.49
N ALA A 119 14.13 18.63 -0.63
CA ALA A 119 13.78 19.65 -1.59
C ALA A 119 12.60 20.48 -1.06
N ASP A 120 12.31 21.59 -1.72
CA ASP A 120 11.07 22.34 -1.46
C ASP A 120 9.83 21.50 -1.81
N PRO A 121 8.66 21.81 -1.23
CA PRO A 121 7.43 21.08 -1.52
C PRO A 121 7.15 21.02 -3.02
N LEU A 122 6.94 19.83 -3.54
CA LEU A 122 6.67 19.61 -4.96
C LEU A 122 5.15 19.61 -5.22
N PRO A 123 4.68 20.31 -6.27
CA PRO A 123 3.27 20.30 -6.64
C PRO A 123 2.74 18.90 -6.92
N GLY A 124 1.54 18.59 -6.42
CA GLY A 124 0.86 17.33 -6.66
C GLY A 124 1.26 16.17 -5.74
N LEU A 125 2.27 16.34 -4.89
CA LEU A 125 2.59 15.40 -3.82
C LEU A 125 1.77 15.70 -2.56
N ILE A 126 1.41 14.65 -1.84
CA ILE A 126 0.87 14.78 -0.48
C ILE A 126 2.07 15.07 0.43
N ASN A 127 2.14 16.29 0.97
CA ASN A 127 3.26 16.70 1.83
C ASN A 127 3.00 16.32 3.28
N LEU A 128 3.72 15.32 3.77
CA LEU A 128 3.73 14.85 5.15
C LEU A 128 5.17 14.75 5.67
N LYS A 129 6.03 15.69 5.30
CA LYS A 129 7.43 15.72 5.76
C LYS A 129 7.53 15.61 7.27
N VAL A 130 8.29 14.64 7.73
CA VAL A 130 8.62 14.47 9.16
C VAL A 130 9.84 15.32 9.50
N ALA A 131 10.83 15.34 8.61
CA ALA A 131 12.04 16.17 8.70
C ALA A 131 12.56 16.46 7.29
N ARG A 132 13.48 17.45 7.22
CA ARG A 132 14.21 17.83 6.01
C ARG A 132 15.67 17.42 6.17
#